data_84960a9bf5a0f8364cbaa00f3e1db232
#
_entry.id   84960a9bf5a0f8364cbaa00f3e1db232
#
_cell.length_a   1.000
_cell.length_b   1.000
_cell.length_c   1.000
_cell.angle_alpha   90.00
_cell.angle_beta   90.00
_cell.angle_gamma   90.00
#
_symmetry.space_group_name_H-M   'P 1'
#
loop_
_entity.id
_entity.type
_entity.pdbx_description
1 polymer ?
#
loop_
_entity_poly.entity_id
_entity_poly.type
_entity_poly.pdbx_seq_one_letter_code
_entity_poly.pdbx_strand_id
1 'polypeptide(L)'
;MMQNNNGKVTKREFRKLEDLNVIDNFLFQELLMQEDDGEEFAKILLKTILGKPIRKVKIVPQKNIPGIDTNKHGIRLDAYVEEVVDEHGEKMADAEIIPTIYDIEPNNTYEKETLPKRMRYYHGLIDTRLLSAGAGYGKLPNVFVIVILPYDPFGENRMVYTVGNRWI
;
A
#
# COMPACT_ATOMS: atom_id res chain seq x y z
N MET A 1 -1.33 -29.36 42.72
CA MET A 1 -1.21 -30.05 41.44
C MET A 1 -0.97 -28.99 40.35
N MET A 2 0.27 -28.86 39.93
CA MET A 2 0.64 -27.89 38.85
C MET A 2 0.50 -28.60 37.50
N GLN A 3 -0.34 -28.07 36.61
CA GLN A 3 -0.44 -28.57 35.26
C GLN A 3 0.69 -27.96 34.40
N ASN A 4 1.51 -28.82 33.82
CA ASN A 4 2.56 -28.49 32.87
C ASN A 4 1.93 -28.15 31.52
N ASN A 5 2.01 -26.88 31.12
CA ASN A 5 1.74 -26.45 29.76
C ASN A 5 2.97 -26.71 28.87
N ASN A 6 2.99 -27.85 28.19
CA ASN A 6 3.95 -28.10 27.11
C ASN A 6 3.62 -27.22 25.89
N GLY A 7 4.20 -26.03 25.85
CA GLY A 7 4.23 -25.19 24.65
C GLY A 7 5.06 -25.88 23.57
N LYS A 8 4.41 -26.49 22.59
CA LYS A 8 5.06 -26.88 21.33
C LYS A 8 5.61 -25.60 20.67
N VAL A 9 6.89 -25.36 20.79
CA VAL A 9 7.61 -24.41 19.94
C VAL A 9 7.59 -25.00 18.53
N THR A 10 6.66 -24.56 17.70
CA THR A 10 6.68 -24.86 16.27
C THR A 10 7.94 -24.26 15.69
N LYS A 11 8.88 -25.12 15.28
CA LYS A 11 10.07 -24.74 14.54
C LYS A 11 9.60 -23.94 13.31
N ARG A 12 9.92 -22.65 13.23
CA ARG A 12 9.67 -21.86 12.03
C ARG A 12 10.50 -22.49 10.92
N GLU A 13 9.83 -23.12 9.96
CA GLU A 13 10.49 -23.56 8.73
C GLU A 13 10.83 -22.29 7.94
N PHE A 14 12.13 -22.07 7.74
CA PHE A 14 12.61 -21.01 6.87
C PHE A 14 12.40 -21.45 5.44
N ARG A 15 11.60 -20.71 4.67
CA ARG A 15 11.49 -20.91 3.23
C ARG A 15 12.75 -20.38 2.55
N LYS A 16 13.20 -21.08 1.50
CA LYS A 16 14.31 -20.61 0.70
C LYS A 16 13.87 -19.43 -0.16
N LEU A 17 14.81 -18.58 -0.55
CA LEU A 17 14.53 -17.42 -1.40
C LEU A 17 13.89 -17.82 -2.74
N GLU A 18 14.31 -18.93 -3.32
CA GLU A 18 13.76 -19.50 -4.56
C GLU A 18 12.27 -19.92 -4.45
N ASP A 19 11.76 -20.15 -3.23
CA ASP A 19 10.37 -20.52 -2.95
C ASP A 19 9.47 -19.31 -2.65
N LEU A 20 10.03 -18.10 -2.65
CA LEU A 20 9.30 -16.87 -2.41
C LEU A 20 8.73 -16.30 -3.72
N ASN A 21 7.65 -15.55 -3.59
CA ASN A 21 7.08 -14.79 -4.70
C ASN A 21 6.88 -13.33 -4.28
N VAL A 22 6.50 -12.49 -5.24
CA VAL A 22 6.34 -11.03 -5.04
C VAL A 22 5.28 -10.66 -3.97
N ILE A 23 4.37 -11.57 -3.64
CA ILE A 23 3.37 -11.36 -2.57
C ILE A 23 3.96 -11.66 -1.19
N ASP A 24 5.11 -12.34 -1.11
CA ASP A 24 5.80 -12.57 0.16
C ASP A 24 6.36 -11.24 0.67
N ASN A 25 5.90 -10.84 1.85
CA ASN A 25 6.23 -9.53 2.43
C ASN A 25 7.75 -9.31 2.54
N PHE A 26 8.52 -10.35 2.88
CA PHE A 26 9.97 -10.27 2.94
C PHE A 26 10.57 -9.91 1.57
N LEU A 27 10.25 -10.69 0.52
CA LEU A 27 10.79 -10.45 -0.82
C LEU A 27 10.34 -9.10 -1.38
N PHE A 28 9.07 -8.73 -1.16
CA PHE A 28 8.53 -7.44 -1.59
C PHE A 28 9.29 -6.27 -0.97
N GLN A 29 9.55 -6.32 0.34
CA GLN A 29 10.29 -5.27 1.03
C GLN A 29 11.75 -5.20 0.57
N GLU A 30 12.40 -6.35 0.40
CA GLU A 30 13.78 -6.41 -0.09
C GLU A 30 13.91 -5.80 -1.49
N LEU A 31 12.95 -6.06 -2.40
CA LEU A 31 12.94 -5.48 -3.74
C LEU A 31 12.77 -3.96 -3.71
N LEU A 32 11.92 -3.44 -2.82
CA LEU A 32 11.71 -2.00 -2.68
C LEU A 32 12.88 -1.26 -2.02
N MET A 33 13.68 -1.96 -1.21
CA MET A 33 14.83 -1.37 -0.51
C MET A 33 16.12 -1.34 -1.32
N GLN A 34 16.14 -1.90 -2.53
CA GLN A 34 17.31 -1.82 -3.40
C GLN A 34 17.56 -0.36 -3.82
N GLU A 35 18.77 0.15 -3.60
CA GLU A 35 19.10 1.56 -3.80
C GLU A 35 18.83 2.05 -5.22
N ASP A 36 19.18 1.25 -6.23
CA ASP A 36 19.07 1.63 -7.64
C ASP A 36 17.80 1.06 -8.32
N ASP A 37 17.34 -0.10 -7.90
CA ASP A 37 16.29 -0.86 -8.58
C ASP A 37 14.89 -0.73 -7.91
N GLY A 38 14.82 -0.28 -6.67
CA GLY A 38 13.56 -0.21 -5.92
C GLY A 38 12.52 0.72 -6.57
N GLU A 39 12.95 1.90 -7.04
CA GLU A 39 12.05 2.82 -7.74
C GLU A 39 11.59 2.23 -9.08
N GLU A 40 12.48 1.55 -9.83
CA GLU A 40 12.11 0.92 -11.09
C GLU A 40 11.17 -0.26 -10.87
N PHE A 41 11.39 -1.06 -9.84
CA PHE A 41 10.47 -2.12 -9.44
C PHE A 41 9.07 -1.56 -9.13
N ALA A 42 8.96 -0.48 -8.34
CA ALA A 42 7.69 0.15 -8.03
C ALA A 42 7.00 0.70 -9.28
N LYS A 43 7.73 1.33 -10.20
CA LYS A 43 7.18 1.85 -11.46
C LYS A 43 6.65 0.72 -12.35
N ILE A 44 7.41 -0.37 -12.51
CA ILE A 44 6.98 -1.53 -13.30
C ILE A 44 5.71 -2.13 -12.70
N LEU A 45 5.67 -2.30 -11.39
CA LEU A 45 4.52 -2.85 -10.68
C LEU A 45 3.28 -1.98 -10.85
N LEU A 46 3.39 -0.67 -10.57
CA LEU A 46 2.30 0.29 -10.73
C LEU A 46 1.83 0.40 -12.19
N LYS A 47 2.76 0.46 -13.15
CA LYS A 47 2.43 0.46 -14.57
C LYS A 47 1.64 -0.79 -14.97
N THR A 48 2.06 -1.95 -14.45
CA THR A 48 1.38 -3.22 -14.75
C THR A 48 -0.03 -3.27 -14.20
N ILE A 49 -0.23 -2.79 -12.95
CA ILE A 49 -1.53 -2.81 -12.28
C ILE A 49 -2.48 -1.75 -12.87
N LEU A 50 -1.98 -0.54 -13.09
CA LEU A 50 -2.81 0.62 -13.46
C LEU A 50 -2.95 0.80 -14.98
N GLY A 51 -2.13 0.12 -15.78
CA GLY A 51 -2.15 0.24 -17.24
C GLY A 51 -1.72 1.61 -17.78
N LYS A 52 -1.09 2.45 -16.95
CA LYS A 52 -0.61 3.79 -17.33
C LYS A 52 0.87 3.95 -16.99
N PRO A 53 1.61 4.84 -17.70
CA PRO A 53 3.00 5.12 -17.35
C PRO A 53 3.09 5.78 -15.97
N ILE A 54 4.08 5.38 -15.18
CA ILE A 54 4.44 5.98 -13.90
C ILE A 54 5.82 6.62 -14.08
N ARG A 55 5.97 7.88 -13.70
CA ARG A 55 7.18 8.63 -14.01
C ARG A 55 8.16 8.68 -12.86
N LYS A 56 8.13 9.72 -12.06
CA LYS A 56 9.05 9.89 -10.95
C LYS A 56 8.35 9.54 -9.65
N VAL A 57 8.92 8.59 -8.92
CA VAL A 57 8.37 8.14 -7.64
C VAL A 57 9.39 8.34 -6.51
N LYS A 58 8.86 8.51 -5.32
CA LYS A 58 9.61 8.44 -4.07
C LYS A 58 9.00 7.33 -3.22
N ILE A 59 9.81 6.39 -2.77
CA ILE A 59 9.36 5.25 -1.99
C ILE A 59 9.71 5.46 -0.52
N VAL A 60 8.77 5.13 0.36
CA VAL A 60 8.99 5.02 1.80
C VAL A 60 8.50 3.64 2.23
N PRO A 61 9.38 2.63 2.29
CA PRO A 61 9.02 1.29 2.73
C PRO A 61 8.60 1.33 4.20
N GLN A 62 7.61 0.50 4.54
CA GLN A 62 7.13 0.33 5.91
C GLN A 62 6.79 1.64 6.63
N LYS A 63 6.15 2.58 5.91
CA LYS A 63 5.76 3.87 6.49
C LYS A 63 4.72 3.67 7.60
N ASN A 64 5.07 4.11 8.80
CA ASN A 64 4.14 4.12 9.92
C ASN A 64 3.30 5.40 9.93
N ILE A 65 1.98 5.24 10.00
CA ILE A 65 1.04 6.32 10.19
C ILE A 65 0.35 6.10 11.55
N PRO A 66 0.63 6.93 12.57
CA PRO A 66 0.04 6.76 13.89
C PRO A 66 -1.47 7.05 13.85
N GLY A 67 -2.22 6.43 14.76
CA GLY A 67 -3.64 6.75 14.98
C GLY A 67 -3.85 8.22 15.31
N ILE A 68 -5.11 8.67 15.23
CA ILE A 68 -5.49 10.08 15.50
C ILE A 68 -5.22 10.44 16.97
N ASP A 69 -5.33 9.48 17.86
CA ASP A 69 -4.99 9.59 19.28
C ASP A 69 -4.41 8.25 19.81
N THR A 70 -4.03 8.21 21.08
CA THR A 70 -3.39 7.05 21.73
C THR A 70 -4.29 5.80 21.80
N ASN A 71 -5.59 5.95 21.64
CA ASN A 71 -6.58 4.86 21.71
C ASN A 71 -7.05 4.40 20.32
N LYS A 72 -6.49 4.96 19.24
CA LYS A 72 -6.84 4.62 17.86
C LYS A 72 -5.73 3.87 17.18
N HIS A 73 -6.13 2.92 16.34
CA HIS A 73 -5.17 2.15 15.55
C HIS A 73 -4.41 3.07 14.60
N GLY A 74 -3.09 2.98 14.64
CA GLY A 74 -2.25 3.39 13.52
C GLY A 74 -2.27 2.34 12.41
N ILE A 75 -1.65 2.68 11.30
CA ILE A 75 -1.40 1.74 10.21
C ILE A 75 0.08 1.74 9.87
N ARG A 76 0.53 0.62 9.35
CA ARG A 76 1.85 0.48 8.75
C ARG A 76 1.65 0.09 7.31
N LEU A 77 2.03 0.97 6.42
CA LEU A 77 1.94 0.77 4.98
C LEU A 77 3.16 -0.04 4.52
N ASP A 78 2.92 -1.09 3.75
CA ASP A 78 4.03 -1.94 3.26
C ASP A 78 4.88 -1.17 2.25
N ALA A 79 4.26 -0.44 1.32
CA ALA A 79 4.96 0.47 0.44
C ALA A 79 4.15 1.75 0.20
N TYR A 80 4.64 2.87 0.71
CA TYR A 80 4.12 4.19 0.39
C TYR A 80 4.94 4.76 -0.76
N VAL A 81 4.30 4.94 -1.91
CA VAL A 81 4.91 5.45 -3.14
C VAL A 81 4.24 6.77 -3.52
N GLU A 82 5.04 7.81 -3.67
CA GLU A 82 4.59 9.16 -4.03
C GLU A 82 5.05 9.50 -5.45
N GLU A 83 4.09 9.72 -6.36
CA GLU A 83 4.35 10.20 -7.70
C GLU A 83 4.22 11.73 -7.72
N VAL A 84 5.31 12.41 -8.05
CA VAL A 84 5.46 13.87 -7.90
C VAL A 84 5.40 14.65 -9.21
N VAL A 85 4.97 14.03 -10.30
CA VAL A 85 4.86 14.67 -11.63
C VAL A 85 3.56 14.27 -12.32
N ASP A 86 3.01 15.19 -13.09
CA ASP A 86 1.82 14.96 -13.88
C ASP A 86 2.06 14.00 -15.07
N GLU A 87 0.99 13.65 -15.79
CA GLU A 87 1.04 12.75 -16.95
C GLU A 87 1.94 13.28 -18.08
N HIS A 88 2.21 14.58 -18.14
CA HIS A 88 2.97 15.24 -19.19
C HIS A 88 4.44 15.48 -18.78
N GLY A 89 4.80 15.29 -17.51
CA GLY A 89 6.16 15.46 -17.00
C GLY A 89 6.62 16.92 -16.95
N GLU A 90 5.73 17.83 -17.16
CA GLU A 90 6.01 19.26 -17.12
C GLU A 90 5.69 19.81 -15.72
N LYS A 91 6.65 20.50 -15.12
CA LYS A 91 6.33 21.42 -14.03
C LYS A 91 5.51 22.54 -14.66
N MET A 92 4.22 22.61 -14.36
CA MET A 92 3.51 23.87 -14.55
C MET A 92 4.21 24.90 -13.66
N ALA A 93 4.75 25.93 -14.26
CA ALA A 93 5.70 26.84 -13.64
C ALA A 93 5.19 27.53 -12.36
N ASP A 94 3.89 27.53 -12.07
CA ASP A 94 3.27 28.17 -10.91
C ASP A 94 2.13 27.36 -10.25
N ALA A 95 1.90 26.10 -10.64
CA ALA A 95 0.88 25.27 -9.98
C ALA A 95 1.52 24.40 -8.89
N GLU A 96 0.93 24.42 -7.71
CA GLU A 96 1.26 23.49 -6.64
C GLU A 96 0.97 22.05 -7.11
N ILE A 97 2.03 21.27 -7.30
CA ILE A 97 1.88 19.87 -7.75
C ILE A 97 1.25 19.08 -6.61
N ILE A 98 0.05 18.58 -6.84
CA ILE A 98 -0.61 17.66 -5.92
C ILE A 98 -0.12 16.25 -6.26
N PRO A 99 0.61 15.58 -5.35
CA PRO A 99 1.14 14.26 -5.64
C PRO A 99 0.04 13.22 -5.74
N THR A 100 0.31 12.15 -6.46
CA THR A 100 -0.49 10.92 -6.37
C THR A 100 0.22 9.94 -5.45
N ILE A 101 -0.50 9.38 -4.51
CA ILE A 101 0.01 8.44 -3.51
C ILE A 101 -0.54 7.05 -3.82
N TYR A 102 0.36 6.10 -3.84
CA TYR A 102 0.04 4.68 -3.94
C TYR A 102 0.52 3.98 -2.67
N ASP A 103 -0.39 3.34 -1.99
CA ASP A 103 -0.11 2.41 -0.90
C ASP A 103 -0.24 1.00 -1.45
N ILE A 104 0.85 0.24 -1.49
CA ILE A 104 0.89 -1.10 -2.08
C ILE A 104 1.04 -2.13 -0.97
N GLU A 105 0.03 -2.98 -0.82
CA GLU A 105 -0.15 -3.93 0.26
C GLU A 105 -0.19 -5.37 -0.26
N PRO A 106 0.93 -6.10 -0.34
CA PRO A 106 0.88 -7.54 -0.57
C PRO A 106 0.26 -8.24 0.63
N ASN A 107 -0.80 -9.01 0.42
CA ASN A 107 -1.53 -9.65 1.50
C ASN A 107 -1.82 -11.13 1.20
N ASN A 108 -1.12 -12.01 1.90
CA ASN A 108 -1.29 -13.46 1.82
C ASN A 108 -2.38 -14.00 2.75
N THR A 109 -2.99 -13.14 3.58
CA THR A 109 -4.02 -13.56 4.53
C THR A 109 -5.41 -13.46 3.91
N TYR A 110 -6.24 -14.49 4.09
CA TYR A 110 -7.62 -14.45 3.62
C TYR A 110 -8.47 -13.54 4.53
N GLU A 111 -8.86 -12.37 4.02
CA GLU A 111 -9.57 -11.33 4.76
C GLU A 111 -10.78 -10.76 3.99
N LYS A 112 -11.50 -11.59 3.25
CA LYS A 112 -12.59 -11.16 2.37
C LYS A 112 -13.58 -10.19 3.03
N GLU A 113 -14.01 -10.48 4.25
CA GLU A 113 -15.06 -9.69 4.93
C GLU A 113 -14.56 -8.37 5.52
N THR A 114 -13.30 -8.34 5.95
CA THR A 114 -12.70 -7.18 6.63
C THR A 114 -11.93 -6.28 5.68
N LEU A 115 -11.48 -6.81 4.54
CA LEU A 115 -10.66 -6.10 3.56
C LEU A 115 -11.26 -4.74 3.13
N PRO A 116 -12.54 -4.62 2.72
CA PRO A 116 -13.10 -3.32 2.33
C PRO A 116 -13.12 -2.30 3.46
N LYS A 117 -13.32 -2.76 4.70
CA LYS A 117 -13.31 -1.89 5.89
C LYS A 117 -11.90 -1.42 6.21
N ARG A 118 -10.90 -2.31 6.10
CA ARG A 118 -9.49 -2.00 6.28
C ARG A 118 -9.03 -0.97 5.25
N MET A 119 -9.34 -1.17 3.99
CA MET A 119 -8.97 -0.22 2.93
C MET A 119 -9.60 1.15 3.13
N ARG A 120 -10.87 1.21 3.52
CA ARG A 120 -11.52 2.48 3.86
C ARG A 120 -10.85 3.17 5.05
N TYR A 121 -10.41 2.42 6.05
CA TYR A 121 -9.71 2.97 7.20
C TYR A 121 -8.33 3.53 6.80
N TYR A 122 -7.60 2.83 5.93
CA TYR A 122 -6.32 3.28 5.40
C TYR A 122 -6.47 4.60 4.66
N HIS A 123 -7.39 4.69 3.71
CA HIS A 123 -7.70 5.95 3.01
C HIS A 123 -7.98 7.11 3.97
N GLY A 124 -8.89 6.92 4.92
CA GLY A 124 -9.26 7.97 5.86
C GLY A 124 -8.10 8.43 6.74
N LEU A 125 -7.23 7.50 7.17
CA LEU A 125 -6.09 7.86 8.00
C LEU A 125 -4.99 8.55 7.19
N ILE A 126 -4.73 8.13 5.96
CA ILE A 126 -3.80 8.80 5.04
C ILE A 126 -4.27 10.24 4.81
N ASP A 127 -5.52 10.45 4.39
CA ASP A 127 -6.09 11.77 4.13
C ASP A 127 -6.02 12.69 5.35
N THR A 128 -6.37 12.18 6.52
CA THR A 128 -6.34 12.95 7.78
C THR A 128 -4.93 13.44 8.12
N ARG A 129 -3.89 12.73 7.69
CA ARG A 129 -2.50 13.08 7.96
C ARG A 129 -1.88 14.00 6.90
N LEU A 130 -2.47 14.06 5.73
CA LEU A 130 -1.93 14.84 4.61
C LEU A 130 -2.55 16.24 4.52
N LEU A 131 -3.78 16.43 4.99
CA LEU A 131 -4.45 17.72 4.97
C LEU A 131 -4.12 18.52 6.24
N SER A 132 -3.40 19.62 6.07
CA SER A 132 -3.11 20.54 7.16
C SER A 132 -4.37 21.30 7.62
N ALA A 133 -4.42 21.66 8.90
CA ALA A 133 -5.51 22.47 9.44
C ALA A 133 -5.65 23.80 8.67
N GLY A 134 -6.86 24.12 8.22
CA GLY A 134 -7.15 25.32 7.43
C GLY A 134 -6.83 25.22 5.93
N ALA A 135 -6.23 24.13 5.47
CA ALA A 135 -6.05 23.91 4.03
C ALA A 135 -7.37 23.51 3.35
N GLY A 136 -7.54 23.95 2.10
CA GLY A 136 -8.69 23.55 1.28
C GLY A 136 -8.59 22.08 0.88
N TYR A 137 -9.73 21.39 0.74
CA TYR A 137 -9.79 19.98 0.33
C TYR A 137 -9.20 19.71 -1.06
N GLY A 138 -9.13 20.72 -1.94
CA GLY A 138 -8.47 20.61 -3.24
C GLY A 138 -6.96 20.33 -3.17
N LYS A 139 -6.35 20.43 -1.99
CA LYS A 139 -4.93 20.09 -1.74
C LYS A 139 -4.70 18.63 -1.35
N LEU A 140 -5.76 17.85 -1.17
CA LEU A 140 -5.62 16.42 -0.92
C LEU A 140 -5.04 15.73 -2.16
N PRO A 141 -4.04 14.86 -1.99
CA PRO A 141 -3.51 14.06 -3.08
C PRO A 141 -4.55 13.03 -3.55
N ASN A 142 -4.33 12.51 -4.78
CA ASN A 142 -5.02 11.30 -5.19
C ASN A 142 -4.39 10.13 -4.44
N VAL A 143 -5.20 9.34 -3.75
CA VAL A 143 -4.73 8.18 -2.97
C VAL A 143 -5.29 6.91 -3.56
N PHE A 144 -4.40 5.97 -3.88
CA PHE A 144 -4.75 4.61 -4.30
C PHE A 144 -4.19 3.63 -3.28
N VAL A 145 -5.06 2.83 -2.68
CA VAL A 145 -4.67 1.68 -1.86
C VAL A 145 -4.79 0.43 -2.73
N ILE A 146 -3.67 -0.16 -3.06
CA ILE A 146 -3.54 -1.30 -3.97
C ILE A 146 -3.24 -2.54 -3.13
N VAL A 147 -4.16 -3.49 -3.12
CA VAL A 147 -3.97 -4.75 -2.39
C VAL A 147 -3.72 -5.87 -3.39
N ILE A 148 -2.60 -6.57 -3.23
CA ILE A 148 -2.24 -7.71 -4.06
C ILE A 148 -2.60 -8.98 -3.30
N LEU A 149 -3.53 -9.76 -3.84
CA LEU A 149 -4.12 -10.93 -3.20
C LEU A 149 -3.85 -12.21 -4.01
N PRO A 150 -3.59 -13.36 -3.35
CA PRO A 150 -3.47 -14.65 -4.02
C PRO A 150 -4.85 -15.31 -4.27
N TYR A 151 -5.94 -14.61 -4.05
CA TYR A 151 -7.31 -15.14 -4.18
C TYR A 151 -8.24 -14.07 -4.75
N ASP A 152 -9.37 -14.50 -5.28
CA ASP A 152 -10.45 -13.61 -5.74
C ASP A 152 -11.36 -13.19 -4.56
N PRO A 153 -11.30 -11.92 -4.13
CA PRO A 153 -12.05 -11.44 -2.97
C PRO A 153 -13.55 -11.32 -3.22
N PHE A 154 -13.97 -11.20 -4.49
CA PHE A 154 -15.38 -11.00 -4.86
C PHE A 154 -16.01 -12.21 -5.54
N GLY A 155 -15.22 -13.18 -6.03
CA GLY A 155 -15.71 -14.39 -6.67
C GLY A 155 -16.23 -14.19 -8.11
N GLU A 156 -15.78 -13.15 -8.79
CA GLU A 156 -16.18 -12.80 -10.15
C GLU A 156 -15.15 -13.19 -11.23
N ASN A 157 -14.09 -13.92 -10.83
CA ASN A 157 -13.00 -14.38 -11.70
C ASN A 157 -12.31 -13.24 -12.49
N ARG A 158 -12.11 -12.10 -11.85
CA ARG A 158 -11.37 -10.98 -12.44
C ARG A 158 -10.00 -10.86 -11.78
N MET A 159 -9.00 -10.46 -12.56
CA MET A 159 -7.64 -10.21 -12.05
C MET A 159 -7.53 -8.87 -11.31
N VAL A 160 -8.37 -7.89 -11.65
CA VAL A 160 -8.35 -6.54 -11.07
C VAL A 160 -9.76 -6.10 -10.74
N TYR A 161 -9.91 -5.55 -9.55
CA TYR A 161 -11.14 -4.89 -9.08
C TYR A 161 -10.80 -3.47 -8.66
N THR A 162 -11.62 -2.53 -9.09
CA THR A 162 -11.55 -1.14 -8.63
C THR A 162 -12.74 -0.86 -7.73
N VAL A 163 -12.45 -0.42 -6.51
CA VAL A 163 -13.46 -0.03 -5.52
C VAL A 163 -13.28 1.44 -5.19
N GLY A 164 -14.35 2.20 -5.24
CA GLY A 164 -14.28 3.63 -4.98
C GLY A 164 -15.65 4.25 -4.75
N ASN A 165 -15.64 5.48 -4.25
CA ASN A 165 -16.84 6.30 -4.15
C ASN A 165 -17.14 6.92 -5.52
N ARG A 166 -18.42 6.94 -5.90
CA ARG A 166 -18.88 7.61 -7.13
C ARG A 166 -20.23 8.29 -6.90
N TRP A 167 -20.47 9.34 -7.64
CA TRP A 167 -21.80 9.92 -7.76
C TRP A 167 -22.68 8.98 -8.57
N ILE A 168 -23.91 8.77 -8.12
CA ILE A 168 -24.90 7.91 -8.75
C ILE A 168 -25.96 8.80 -9.41
#